data_18ac900f4f5425f699bfed409e98970a
#
_entry.id   18ac900f4f5425f699bfed409e98970a
#
_cell.length_a   1.000
_cell.length_b   1.000
_cell.length_c   1.000
_cell.angle_alpha   90.00
_cell.angle_beta   90.00
_cell.angle_gamma   90.00
#
_symmetry.space_group_name_H-M   'P 1'
#
loop_
_entity.id
_entity.type
_entity.pdbx_description
1 polymer ?
#
loop_
_entity_poly.entity_id
_entity_poly.type
_entity_poly.pdbx_seq_one_letter_code
_entity_poly.pdbx_strand_id
1 'polypeptide(L)'
;DRVISRLTTVRDRIRDGEDLTDWQAGAAQLRRRLVDQALTGDELVELRTIVPNRPGAIAELALAFSKAGVNIVDISVAPLPGGATGMVALWCPLEQATDALALLDELGVEVIGGERLDDARRERGARAAAEASNAKADA
;
A
#
# COMPACT_ATOMS: atom_id res chain seq x y z
N ASP A 1 -9.64 -0.52 -34.72
CA ASP A 1 -9.38 -1.46 -33.62
C ASP A 1 -8.91 -0.68 -32.39
N ARG A 2 -9.73 -0.69 -31.30
CA ARG A 2 -9.52 0.16 -30.09
C ARG A 2 -8.20 -0.14 -29.34
N VAL A 3 -7.69 -1.36 -29.42
CA VAL A 3 -6.46 -1.77 -28.74
C VAL A 3 -5.24 -1.18 -29.42
N ILE A 4 -5.19 -1.25 -30.74
CA ILE A 4 -4.09 -0.71 -31.55
C ILE A 4 -4.05 0.81 -31.42
N SER A 5 -5.20 1.49 -31.42
CA SER A 5 -5.31 2.93 -31.22
C SER A 5 -4.76 3.36 -29.82
N ARG A 6 -5.07 2.63 -28.76
CA ARG A 6 -4.55 2.91 -27.39
C ARG A 6 -3.05 2.69 -27.29
N LEU A 7 -2.52 1.62 -27.87
CA LEU A 7 -1.08 1.35 -27.87
C LEU A 7 -0.30 2.42 -28.66
N THR A 8 -0.85 2.88 -29.79
CA THR A 8 -0.27 3.98 -30.56
C THR A 8 -0.23 5.28 -29.76
N THR A 9 -1.31 5.61 -29.07
CA THR A 9 -1.38 6.82 -28.22
C THR A 9 -0.36 6.77 -27.08
N VAL A 10 -0.19 5.62 -26.42
CA VAL A 10 0.81 5.46 -25.33
C VAL A 10 2.22 5.57 -25.89
N ARG A 11 2.50 4.95 -27.01
CA ARG A 11 3.81 5.07 -27.69
C ARG A 11 4.16 6.51 -28.05
N ASP A 12 3.20 7.26 -28.58
CA ASP A 12 3.42 8.63 -29.02
C ASP A 12 3.66 9.56 -27.83
N ARG A 13 2.94 9.38 -26.71
CA ARG A 13 3.17 10.10 -25.45
C ARG A 13 4.56 9.83 -24.85
N ILE A 14 5.03 8.59 -24.89
CA ILE A 14 6.37 8.24 -24.44
C ILE A 14 7.44 8.92 -25.32
N ARG A 15 7.21 8.99 -26.63
CA ARG A 15 8.12 9.64 -27.56
C ARG A 15 8.17 11.15 -27.34
N ASP A 16 7.07 11.76 -26.95
CA ASP A 16 6.95 13.21 -26.73
C ASP A 16 7.42 13.62 -25.32
N GLY A 17 7.92 12.69 -24.51
CA GLY A 17 8.48 12.96 -23.18
C GLY A 17 7.42 13.37 -22.14
N GLU A 18 6.15 13.07 -22.40
CA GLU A 18 5.09 13.27 -21.41
C GLU A 18 5.37 12.46 -20.14
N ASP A 19 5.17 13.09 -18.99
CA ASP A 19 5.32 12.44 -17.70
C ASP A 19 4.24 11.35 -17.53
N LEU A 20 4.68 10.10 -17.50
CA LEU A 20 3.81 8.94 -17.32
C LEU A 20 3.27 8.81 -15.89
N THR A 21 3.68 9.66 -14.97
CA THR A 21 3.29 9.62 -13.55
C THR A 21 1.76 9.77 -13.41
N ASP A 22 1.15 10.68 -14.17
CA ASP A 22 -0.31 10.88 -14.16
C ASP A 22 -1.07 9.67 -14.74
N TRP A 23 -0.51 9.03 -15.75
CA TRP A 23 -1.10 7.83 -16.34
C TRP A 23 -1.01 6.63 -15.38
N GLN A 24 0.11 6.46 -14.70
CA GLN A 24 0.29 5.42 -13.69
C GLN A 24 -0.65 5.64 -12.50
N ALA A 25 -0.82 6.89 -12.06
CA ALA A 25 -1.79 7.25 -11.02
C ALA A 25 -3.23 6.96 -11.45
N GLY A 26 -3.60 7.27 -12.70
CA GLY A 26 -4.93 6.98 -13.25
C GLY A 26 -5.20 5.48 -13.38
N ALA A 27 -4.21 4.70 -13.80
CA ALA A 27 -4.30 3.24 -13.88
C ALA A 27 -4.43 2.60 -12.49
N ALA A 28 -3.69 3.09 -11.50
CA ALA A 28 -3.79 2.66 -10.12
C ALA A 28 -5.17 2.97 -9.51
N GLN A 29 -5.72 4.16 -9.77
CA GLN A 29 -7.07 4.53 -9.34
C GLN A 29 -8.17 3.67 -9.99
N LEU A 30 -8.04 3.35 -11.28
CA LEU A 30 -9.01 2.50 -11.96
C LEU A 30 -8.98 1.07 -11.40
N ARG A 31 -7.77 0.53 -11.20
CA ARG A 31 -7.57 -0.78 -10.58
C ARG A 31 -8.17 -0.84 -9.18
N ARG A 32 -7.99 0.21 -8.40
CA ARG A 32 -8.57 0.34 -7.07
C ARG A 32 -10.10 0.33 -7.11
N ARG A 33 -10.74 1.11 -7.98
CA ARG A 33 -12.19 1.10 -8.12
C ARG A 33 -12.75 -0.28 -8.45
N LEU A 34 -12.02 -1.06 -9.27
CA LEU A 34 -12.39 -2.44 -9.60
C LEU A 34 -12.25 -3.37 -8.38
N VAL A 35 -11.22 -3.16 -7.56
CA VAL A 35 -11.01 -3.92 -6.31
C VAL A 35 -12.08 -3.54 -5.28
N ASP A 36 -12.37 -2.26 -5.09
CA ASP A 36 -13.43 -1.77 -4.18
C ASP A 36 -14.82 -2.30 -4.58
N GLN A 37 -15.08 -2.44 -5.88
CA GLN A 37 -16.33 -3.01 -6.39
C GLN A 37 -16.42 -4.53 -6.25
N ALA A 38 -15.28 -5.22 -6.28
CA ALA A 38 -15.22 -6.68 -6.15
C ALA A 38 -15.26 -7.15 -4.70
N LEU A 39 -14.78 -6.33 -3.77
CA LEU A 39 -14.79 -6.56 -2.33
C LEU A 39 -15.99 -5.82 -1.73
N THR A 40 -17.14 -6.46 -1.70
CA THR A 40 -18.37 -5.93 -1.14
C THR A 40 -18.17 -5.54 0.34
N GLY A 41 -17.93 -4.27 0.61
CA GLY A 41 -18.10 -3.65 1.90
C GLY A 41 -16.87 -3.41 2.76
N ASP A 42 -15.69 -3.93 2.41
CA ASP A 42 -14.49 -3.69 3.21
C ASP A 42 -13.81 -2.38 2.78
N GLU A 43 -13.67 -1.47 3.73
CA GLU A 43 -12.88 -0.26 3.53
C GLU A 43 -11.40 -0.63 3.49
N LEU A 44 -10.69 -0.13 2.48
CA LEU A 44 -9.26 -0.37 2.30
C LEU A 44 -8.42 0.82 2.72
N VAL A 45 -7.23 0.53 3.22
CA VAL A 45 -6.17 1.50 3.47
C VAL A 45 -4.96 1.20 2.60
N GLU A 46 -4.34 2.24 2.10
CA GLU A 46 -3.06 2.16 1.40
C GLU A 46 -1.92 2.50 2.36
N LEU A 47 -0.90 1.66 2.37
CA LEU A 47 0.34 1.88 3.11
C LEU A 47 1.50 1.95 2.12
N ARG A 48 2.09 3.13 1.97
CA ARG A 48 3.26 3.34 1.11
C ARG A 48 4.53 3.26 1.91
N THR A 49 5.44 2.40 1.49
CA THR A 49 6.72 2.15 2.16
C THR A 49 7.87 2.21 1.17
N ILE A 50 9.07 2.42 1.68
CA ILE A 50 10.31 2.30 0.91
C ILE A 50 11.03 1.03 1.36
N VAL A 51 11.38 0.18 0.40
CA VAL A 51 12.10 -1.07 0.65
C VAL A 51 13.38 -1.15 -0.19
N PRO A 52 14.40 -1.90 0.24
CA PRO A 52 15.57 -2.16 -0.58
C PRO A 52 15.19 -2.87 -1.89
N ASN A 53 15.77 -2.44 -3.00
CA ASN A 53 15.59 -3.10 -4.29
C ASN A 53 16.56 -4.28 -4.40
N ARG A 54 16.23 -5.38 -3.75
CA ARG A 54 16.99 -6.63 -3.76
C ARG A 54 16.07 -7.83 -3.90
N PRO A 55 16.57 -8.95 -4.43
CA PRO A 55 15.81 -10.20 -4.48
C PRO A 55 15.28 -10.58 -3.09
N GLY A 56 14.02 -10.97 -3.02
CA GLY A 56 13.39 -11.43 -1.78
C GLY A 56 12.78 -10.33 -0.90
N ALA A 57 13.08 -9.05 -1.08
CA ALA A 57 12.55 -7.97 -0.22
C ALA A 57 11.02 -7.96 -0.16
N ILE A 58 10.36 -8.08 -1.31
CA ILE A 58 8.89 -8.13 -1.38
C ILE A 58 8.35 -9.43 -0.79
N ALA A 59 9.05 -10.55 -1.00
CA ALA A 59 8.64 -11.84 -0.44
C ALA A 59 8.73 -11.83 1.10
N GLU A 60 9.78 -11.26 1.67
CA GLU A 60 9.94 -11.09 3.12
C GLU A 60 8.79 -10.26 3.70
N LEU A 61 8.44 -9.15 3.05
CA LEU A 61 7.34 -8.30 3.45
C LEU A 61 6.00 -9.04 3.40
N ALA A 62 5.71 -9.71 2.28
CA ALA A 62 4.48 -10.48 2.11
C ALA A 62 4.34 -11.64 3.12
N LEU A 63 5.44 -12.34 3.40
CA LEU A 63 5.46 -13.40 4.42
C LEU A 63 5.22 -12.86 5.83
N ALA A 64 5.78 -11.69 6.16
CA ALA A 64 5.55 -11.06 7.45
C ALA A 64 4.06 -10.68 7.62
N PHE A 65 3.44 -10.09 6.60
CA PHE A 65 2.01 -9.78 6.60
C PHE A 65 1.16 -11.04 6.76
N SER A 66 1.50 -12.11 6.04
CA SER A 66 0.81 -13.40 6.16
C SER A 66 0.89 -13.98 7.57
N LYS A 67 2.06 -13.95 8.20
CA LYS A 67 2.26 -14.43 9.58
C LYS A 67 1.49 -13.60 10.61
N ALA A 68 1.35 -12.31 10.38
CA ALA A 68 0.57 -11.41 11.22
C ALA A 68 -0.95 -11.52 10.98
N GLY A 69 -1.40 -12.33 10.03
CA GLY A 69 -2.81 -12.49 9.67
C GLY A 69 -3.38 -11.29 8.93
N VAL A 70 -2.53 -10.42 8.37
CA VAL A 70 -2.95 -9.26 7.58
C VAL A 70 -3.06 -9.65 6.11
N ASN A 71 -4.24 -9.44 5.54
CA ASN A 71 -4.50 -9.72 4.14
C ASN A 71 -3.99 -8.57 3.25
N ILE A 72 -3.10 -8.88 2.31
CA ILE A 72 -2.72 -7.95 1.24
C ILE A 72 -3.72 -8.10 0.09
N VAL A 73 -4.58 -7.10 -0.09
CA VAL A 73 -5.60 -7.10 -1.15
C VAL A 73 -4.99 -6.72 -2.50
N ASP A 74 -4.07 -5.78 -2.50
CA ASP A 74 -3.30 -5.38 -3.68
C ASP A 74 -1.90 -4.92 -3.28
N ILE A 75 -0.97 -5.03 -4.21
CA ILE A 75 0.41 -4.58 -4.05
C ILE A 75 0.91 -3.94 -5.34
N SER A 76 1.56 -2.82 -5.22
CA SER A 76 2.20 -2.12 -6.33
C SER A 76 3.64 -1.79 -5.98
N VAL A 77 4.54 -1.98 -6.91
CA VAL A 77 5.97 -1.72 -6.74
C VAL A 77 6.45 -0.78 -7.82
N ALA A 78 7.12 0.29 -7.44
CA ALA A 78 7.72 1.24 -8.35
C ALA A 78 9.21 1.45 -7.98
N PRO A 79 10.15 1.36 -8.93
CA PRO A 79 11.54 1.69 -8.66
C PRO A 79 11.69 3.18 -8.35
N LEU A 80 12.57 3.51 -7.40
CA LEU A 80 12.96 4.88 -7.13
C LEU A 80 14.23 5.27 -7.90
N PRO A 81 14.45 6.58 -8.13
CA PRO A 81 15.65 7.06 -8.78
C PRO A 81 16.92 6.50 -8.10
N GLY A 82 17.90 6.06 -8.91
CA GLY A 82 19.12 5.42 -8.41
C GLY A 82 19.04 3.90 -8.26
N GLY A 83 17.84 3.30 -8.30
CA GLY A 83 17.65 1.85 -8.38
C GLY A 83 17.97 1.06 -7.11
N ALA A 84 18.48 1.69 -6.05
CA ALA A 84 18.84 1.01 -4.80
C ALA A 84 17.63 0.69 -3.92
N THR A 85 16.55 1.43 -4.08
CA THR A 85 15.30 1.26 -3.34
C THR A 85 14.10 1.26 -4.28
N GLY A 86 12.99 0.75 -3.81
CA GLY A 86 11.69 0.81 -4.48
C GLY A 86 10.60 1.27 -3.50
N MET A 87 9.60 1.95 -4.04
CA MET A 87 8.38 2.25 -3.31
C MET A 87 7.41 1.09 -3.46
N VAL A 88 6.87 0.63 -2.35
CA VAL A 88 5.83 -0.40 -2.30
C VAL A 88 4.58 0.22 -1.74
N ALA A 89 3.48 0.13 -2.47
CA ALA A 89 2.15 0.46 -1.98
C ALA A 89 1.39 -0.85 -1.71
N LEU A 90 0.98 -1.04 -0.47
CA LEU A 90 0.21 -2.18 0.01
C LEU A 90 -1.21 -1.73 0.34
N TRP A 91 -2.18 -2.53 -0.07
CA TRP A 91 -3.58 -2.32 0.25
C TRP A 91 -4.05 -3.44 1.17
N CYS A 92 -4.58 -3.08 2.33
CA CYS A 92 -5.17 -4.04 3.27
C CYS A 92 -6.51 -3.51 3.79
N PRO A 93 -7.36 -4.40 4.37
CA PRO A 93 -8.59 -3.96 5.04
C PRO A 93 -8.28 -2.97 6.17
N LEU A 94 -9.11 -1.93 6.30
CA LEU A 94 -8.92 -0.89 7.32
C LEU A 94 -8.92 -1.49 8.74
N GLU A 95 -9.76 -2.48 9.00
CA GLU A 95 -9.81 -3.21 10.27
C GLU A 95 -8.49 -3.89 10.66
N GLN A 96 -7.66 -4.24 9.66
CA GLN A 96 -6.34 -4.85 9.86
C GLN A 96 -5.19 -3.84 9.81
N ALA A 97 -5.49 -2.57 9.58
CA ALA A 97 -4.48 -1.53 9.39
C ALA A 97 -3.62 -1.29 10.64
N THR A 98 -4.20 -1.44 11.84
CA THR A 98 -3.46 -1.32 13.09
C THR A 98 -2.37 -2.38 13.21
N ASP A 99 -2.70 -3.62 12.88
CA ASP A 99 -1.76 -4.74 12.92
C ASP A 99 -0.71 -4.61 11.81
N ALA A 100 -1.11 -4.14 10.63
CA ALA A 100 -0.20 -3.83 9.53
C ALA A 100 0.83 -2.75 9.88
N LEU A 101 0.39 -1.65 10.50
CA LEU A 101 1.27 -0.57 10.95
C LEU A 101 2.23 -1.03 12.05
N ALA A 102 1.76 -1.82 13.02
CA ALA A 102 2.60 -2.39 14.06
C ALA A 102 3.68 -3.30 13.48
N LEU A 103 3.31 -4.16 12.53
CA LEU A 103 4.23 -5.04 11.83
C LEU A 103 5.31 -4.26 11.08
N LEU A 104 4.95 -3.22 10.34
CA LEU A 104 5.91 -2.40 9.60
C LEU A 104 6.90 -1.71 10.55
N ASP A 105 6.43 -1.21 11.70
CA ASP A 105 7.30 -0.67 12.75
C ASP A 105 8.28 -1.72 13.28
N GLU A 106 7.81 -2.95 13.57
CA GLU A 106 8.67 -4.05 14.03
C GLU A 106 9.75 -4.44 13.01
N LEU A 107 9.42 -4.36 11.73
CA LEU A 107 10.35 -4.60 10.63
C LEU A 107 11.30 -3.42 10.37
N GLY A 108 11.11 -2.29 11.03
CA GLY A 108 11.85 -1.07 10.78
C GLY A 108 11.55 -0.44 9.42
N VAL A 109 10.38 -0.71 8.86
CA VAL A 109 9.93 -0.18 7.56
C VAL A 109 9.05 1.03 7.79
N GLU A 110 9.52 2.19 7.35
CA GLU A 110 8.79 3.45 7.50
C GLU A 110 7.61 3.54 6.51
N VAL A 111 6.44 3.93 7.03
CA VAL A 111 5.27 4.26 6.22
C VAL A 111 5.31 5.75 5.89
N ILE A 112 5.60 6.06 4.64
CA ILE A 112 5.80 7.44 4.14
C ILE A 112 4.52 8.12 3.66
N GLY A 113 3.42 7.40 3.54
CA GLY A 113 2.13 7.92 3.10
C GLY A 113 1.17 6.81 2.74
N GLY A 114 0.02 7.21 2.23
CA GLY A 114 -1.03 6.29 1.79
C GLY A 114 -2.41 6.89 1.95
N GLU A 115 -3.35 6.35 1.21
CA GLU A 115 -4.73 6.78 1.31
C GLU A 115 -5.39 6.18 2.55
N ARG A 116 -6.14 7.02 3.30
CA ARG A 116 -6.75 6.67 4.59
C ARG A 116 -5.75 6.29 5.71
N LEU A 117 -4.48 6.61 5.52
CA LEU A 117 -3.44 6.35 6.54
C LEU A 117 -3.74 7.05 7.87
N ASP A 118 -4.30 8.26 7.84
CA ASP A 118 -4.65 9.00 9.05
C ASP A 118 -5.79 8.34 9.83
N ASP A 119 -6.72 7.66 9.14
CA ASP A 119 -7.78 6.87 9.78
C ASP A 119 -7.16 5.67 10.50
N ALA A 120 -6.29 4.93 9.82
CA ALA A 120 -5.57 3.79 10.39
C ALA A 120 -4.70 4.18 11.61
N ARG A 121 -4.02 5.33 11.54
CA ARG A 121 -3.22 5.85 12.66
C ARG A 121 -4.07 6.26 13.85
N ARG A 122 -5.25 6.84 13.62
CA ARG A 122 -6.20 7.17 14.69
C ARG A 122 -6.74 5.94 15.38
N GLU A 123 -7.11 4.91 14.65
CA GLU A 123 -7.57 3.64 15.20
C GLU A 123 -6.49 2.94 16.02
N ARG A 124 -5.25 2.92 15.51
CA ARG A 124 -4.09 2.39 16.25
C ARG A 124 -3.87 3.14 17.56
N GLY A 125 -3.94 4.47 17.55
CA GLY A 125 -3.80 5.31 18.74
C GLY A 125 -4.90 5.06 19.77
N ALA A 126 -6.15 4.93 19.33
CA ALA A 126 -7.29 4.63 20.20
C ALA A 126 -7.17 3.24 20.83
N ARG A 127 -6.75 2.23 20.07
CA ARG A 127 -6.51 0.86 20.58
C ARG A 127 -5.42 0.83 21.63
N ALA A 128 -4.28 1.48 21.39
CA ALA A 128 -3.17 1.56 22.33
C ALA A 128 -3.58 2.27 23.65
N ALA A 129 -4.38 3.34 23.57
CA ALA A 129 -4.92 4.03 24.73
C ALA A 129 -5.89 3.17 25.54
N ALA A 130 -6.74 2.37 24.88
CA ALA A 130 -7.66 1.44 25.54
C ALA A 130 -6.92 0.30 26.24
N GLU A 131 -5.89 -0.26 25.62
CA GLU A 131 -5.04 -1.30 26.21
C GLU A 131 -4.28 -0.77 27.45
N ALA A 132 -3.74 0.44 27.38
CA ALA A 132 -3.08 1.09 28.51
C ALA A 132 -4.04 1.39 29.68
N SER A 133 -5.29 1.73 29.39
CA SER A 133 -6.34 1.95 30.39
C SER A 133 -6.75 0.66 31.08
N ASN A 134 -6.90 -0.43 30.33
CA ASN A 134 -7.22 -1.75 30.88
C ASN A 134 -6.10 -2.30 31.75
N ALA A 135 -4.84 -2.15 31.34
CA ALA A 135 -3.69 -2.58 32.13
C ALA A 135 -3.58 -1.85 33.48
N LYS A 136 -4.09 -0.60 33.57
CA LYS A 136 -4.16 0.15 34.84
C LYS A 136 -5.33 -0.29 35.72
N ALA A 137 -6.42 -0.82 35.15
CA ALA A 137 -7.58 -1.28 35.93
C ALA A 137 -7.34 -2.65 36.57
N ASP A 138 -6.47 -3.49 36.01
CA ASP A 138 -6.11 -4.82 36.51
C ASP A 138 -4.93 -4.82 37.49
N ALA A 139 -4.36 -3.67 37.76
CA ALA A 139 -3.28 -3.47 38.74
C ALA A 139 -3.85 -2.88 40.03
#